data_2a1ed9ecff731c74ec2289d894262c4b
#
_entry.id   2a1ed9ecff731c74ec2289d894262c4b
#
_cell.length_a   1.000
_cell.length_b   1.000
_cell.length_c   1.000
_cell.angle_alpha   90.00
_cell.angle_beta   90.00
_cell.angle_gamma   90.00
#
_symmetry.space_group_name_H-M   'P 1'
#
loop_
_entity.id
_entity.type
_entity.pdbx_description
1 polymer ?
#
loop_
_entity_poly.entity_id
_entity_poly.type
_entity_poly.pdbx_seq_one_letter_code
_entity_poly.pdbx_strand_id
1 'polypeptide(L)' 'MENKQAICDALLTTLQLTRRYEDIQSIDYDASTETVTVTYNEVSHRYINVECDSGIAMIQDILKNI' A
#
# COMPACT_ATOMS: atom_id res chain seq x y z
N MET A 1 -7.14 -13.21 -12.10
CA MET A 1 -6.36 -11.96 -12.25
C MET A 1 -6.36 -11.21 -10.92
N GLU A 2 -5.21 -10.74 -10.49
CA GLU A 2 -5.11 -10.04 -9.21
C GLU A 2 -5.64 -8.62 -9.32
N ASN A 3 -6.40 -8.20 -8.32
CA ASN A 3 -6.86 -6.81 -8.22
C ASN A 3 -5.99 -6.11 -7.18
N LYS A 4 -4.98 -5.40 -7.65
CA LYS A 4 -3.99 -4.79 -6.76
C LYS A 4 -4.57 -3.69 -5.89
N GLN A 5 -5.56 -2.94 -6.39
CA GLN A 5 -6.22 -1.94 -5.55
C GLN A 5 -7.01 -2.61 -4.43
N ALA A 6 -7.70 -3.70 -4.72
CA ALA A 6 -8.44 -4.44 -3.68
C ALA A 6 -7.49 -5.02 -2.63
N ILE A 7 -6.30 -5.47 -3.06
CA ILE A 7 -5.27 -5.95 -2.14
C ILE A 7 -4.82 -4.79 -1.24
N CYS A 8 -4.58 -3.62 -1.83
CA CYS A 8 -4.19 -2.44 -1.06
C CYS A 8 -5.28 -2.03 -0.05
N ASP A 9 -6.54 -2.08 -0.46
CA ASP A 9 -7.66 -1.75 0.43
C ASP A 9 -7.75 -2.70 1.62
N ALA A 10 -7.58 -3.99 1.37
CA ALA A 10 -7.60 -5.00 2.44
C ALA A 10 -6.39 -4.85 3.36
N LEU A 11 -5.23 -4.56 2.80
CA LEU A 11 -4.02 -4.34 3.58
C LEU A 11 -4.16 -3.10 4.46
N LEU A 12 -4.75 -2.04 3.94
CA LEU A 12 -5.02 -0.82 4.71
C LEU A 12 -5.87 -1.14 5.94
N THR A 13 -6.98 -1.83 5.74
CA THR A 13 -7.86 -2.22 6.84
C THR A 13 -7.11 -3.05 7.88
N THR A 14 -6.30 -3.99 7.42
CA THR A 14 -5.50 -4.84 8.30
C THR A 14 -4.49 -4.03 9.11
N LEU A 15 -3.76 -3.13 8.45
CA LEU A 15 -2.74 -2.32 9.12
C LEU A 15 -3.34 -1.34 10.11
N GLN A 16 -4.52 -0.79 9.81
CA GLN A 16 -5.20 0.13 10.72
C GLN A 16 -5.62 -0.55 12.02
N LEU A 17 -5.71 -1.86 12.04
CA LEU A 17 -5.98 -2.62 13.27
C LEU A 17 -4.76 -2.75 14.15
N THR A 18 -3.57 -2.44 13.63
CA THR A 18 -2.34 -2.49 14.40
C THR A 18 -2.07 -1.14 15.04
N ARG A 19 -1.50 -1.18 16.24
CA ARG A 19 -1.16 0.07 16.95
C ARG A 19 -0.11 0.86 16.19
N ARG A 20 0.82 0.18 15.55
CA ARG A 20 1.95 0.81 14.87
C ARG A 20 1.51 1.60 13.64
N TYR A 21 0.49 1.13 12.92
CA TYR A 21 0.09 1.71 11.64
C TYR A 21 -1.34 2.24 11.65
N GLU A 22 -1.91 2.49 12.82
CA GLU A 22 -3.28 3.01 12.90
C GLU A 22 -3.42 4.39 12.26
N ASP A 23 -2.31 5.10 12.06
CA ASP A 23 -2.31 6.43 11.46
C ASP A 23 -2.33 6.42 9.93
N ILE A 24 -2.16 5.26 9.30
CA ILE A 24 -2.21 5.19 7.84
C ILE A 24 -3.64 5.49 7.38
N GLN A 25 -3.77 6.46 6.47
CA GLN A 25 -5.08 6.88 5.98
C GLN A 25 -5.50 6.18 4.70
N SER A 26 -4.52 5.92 3.80
CA SER A 26 -4.85 5.27 2.54
C SER A 26 -3.64 4.55 1.96
N ILE A 27 -3.92 3.53 1.16
CA ILE A 27 -2.94 2.83 0.35
C ILE A 27 -3.56 2.71 -1.04
N ASP A 28 -3.00 3.45 -1.99
CA ASP A 28 -3.55 3.54 -3.34
C ASP A 28 -2.58 2.97 -4.36
N TYR A 29 -3.10 2.19 -5.30
CA TYR A 29 -2.32 1.62 -6.39
C TYR A 29 -2.62 2.37 -7.68
N ASP A 30 -1.57 2.87 -8.36
CA ASP A 30 -1.67 3.51 -9.66
C ASP A 30 -1.20 2.53 -10.73
N ALA A 31 -2.13 2.03 -11.53
CA ALA A 31 -1.82 1.05 -12.57
C ALA A 31 -0.98 1.64 -13.71
N SER A 32 -1.09 2.94 -13.95
CA SER A 32 -0.35 3.56 -15.06
C SER A 32 1.15 3.66 -14.78
N THR A 33 1.54 3.80 -13.51
CA THR A 33 2.93 3.91 -13.10
C THR A 33 3.40 2.71 -12.29
N GLU A 34 2.48 1.80 -11.97
CA GLU A 34 2.73 0.66 -11.08
C GLU A 34 3.39 1.10 -9.77
N THR A 35 2.82 2.14 -9.18
CA THR A 35 3.31 2.73 -7.94
C THR A 35 2.22 2.70 -6.89
N VAL A 36 2.59 2.32 -5.67
CA VAL A 36 1.70 2.39 -4.52
C VAL A 36 2.03 3.65 -3.73
N THR A 37 0.99 4.41 -3.39
CA THR A 37 1.13 5.59 -2.54
C THR A 37 0.51 5.29 -1.18
N VAL A 38 1.32 5.37 -0.14
CA VAL A 38 0.86 5.21 1.24
C VAL A 38 0.77 6.59 1.87
N THR A 39 -0.40 6.95 2.36
CA THR A 39 -0.65 8.24 2.99
C THR A 39 -0.82 8.03 4.49
N TYR A 40 0.06 8.64 5.29
CA TYR A 40 0.04 8.50 6.74
C TYR A 40 -0.86 9.53 7.41
N ASN A 41 -0.73 10.76 6.97
CA ASN A 41 -1.57 11.85 7.44
C ASN A 41 -1.69 12.83 6.28
N GLU A 42 -2.26 13.98 6.51
CA GLU A 42 -2.55 14.91 5.42
C GLU A 42 -1.33 15.41 4.66
N VAL A 43 -0.13 15.23 5.22
CA VAL A 43 1.09 15.80 4.63
C VAL A 43 2.18 14.77 4.34
N SER A 44 2.05 13.54 4.80
CA SER A 44 3.09 12.52 4.65
C SER A 44 2.66 11.43 3.69
N HIS A 45 3.41 11.28 2.61
CA HIS A 45 3.17 10.25 1.59
C HIS A 45 4.44 9.46 1.35
N ARG A 46 4.28 8.18 1.04
CA ARG A 46 5.38 7.34 0.64
C ARG A 46 5.03 6.65 -0.67
N TYR A 47 5.95 6.72 -1.63
CA TYR A 47 5.75 6.14 -2.95
C TYR A 47 6.62 4.90 -3.08
N ILE A 48 6.00 3.79 -3.45
CA ILE A 48 6.66 2.48 -3.53
C ILE A 48 6.45 1.93 -4.92
N ASN A 49 7.55 1.74 -5.66
CA ASN A 49 7.48 1.14 -6.99
C ASN A 49 7.25 -0.35 -6.84
N VAL A 50 6.17 -0.85 -7.46
CA VAL A 50 5.80 -2.26 -7.42
C VAL A 50 5.73 -2.84 -8.83
N GLU A 51 6.47 -2.25 -9.77
CA GLU A 51 6.51 -2.71 -11.15
C GLU A 51 6.91 -4.19 -11.21
N CYS A 52 6.18 -4.95 -12.00
CA CYS A 52 6.39 -6.38 -12.17
C CYS A 52 6.14 -7.23 -10.93
N ASP A 53 5.61 -6.66 -9.86
CA ASP A 53 5.30 -7.42 -8.66
C ASP A 53 4.00 -8.21 -8.82
N SER A 54 4.01 -9.44 -8.27
CA SER A 54 2.77 -10.15 -8.00
C SER A 54 2.08 -9.49 -6.80
N GLY A 55 0.82 -9.87 -6.51
CA GLY A 55 0.13 -9.35 -5.34
C GLY A 55 0.90 -9.57 -4.05
N ILE A 56 1.47 -10.75 -3.86
CA ILE A 56 2.26 -11.08 -2.67
C ILE A 56 3.54 -10.25 -2.63
N ALA A 57 4.25 -10.13 -3.76
CA ALA A 57 5.47 -9.33 -3.81
C ALA A 57 5.18 -7.86 -3.51
N MET A 58 4.06 -7.34 -4.01
CA MET A 58 3.62 -5.98 -3.72
C MET A 58 3.38 -5.77 -2.23
N ILE A 59 2.69 -6.71 -1.58
CA ILE A 59 2.45 -6.64 -0.13
C ILE A 59 3.78 -6.60 0.62
N GLN A 60 4.72 -7.45 0.23
CA GLN A 60 6.04 -7.51 0.87
C GLN A 60 6.79 -6.19 0.70
N ASP A 61 6.74 -5.60 -0.50
CA ASP A 61 7.40 -4.33 -0.77
C ASP A 61 6.77 -3.20 0.04
N ILE A 62 5.45 -3.18 0.16
CA ILE A 62 4.77 -2.17 0.97
C ILE A 62 5.22 -2.29 2.42
N LEU A 63 5.16 -3.49 3.00
CA LEU A 63 5.53 -3.71 4.40
C LEU A 63 7.00 -3.39 4.66
N LYS A 64 7.86 -3.62 3.69
CA LYS A 64 9.28 -3.36 3.81
C LYS A 64 9.59 -1.87 3.81
N ASN A 65 8.74 -1.05 3.17
CA ASN A 65 8.99 0.36 2.96
C ASN A 65 8.15 1.28 3.84
N ILE A 66 7.31 0.73 4.68
CA ILE A 66 6.56 1.53 5.66
C ILE A 66 7.16 1.31 7.04
#